data_97fda2b8c5f0f729cb3052f0506e9f05
#
_entry.id   97fda2b8c5f0f729cb3052f0506e9f05
#
_cell.length_a   1.000
_cell.length_b   1.000
_cell.length_c   1.000
_cell.angle_alpha   90.00
_cell.angle_beta   90.00
_cell.angle_gamma   90.00
#
_symmetry.space_group_name_H-M   'P 1'
#
loop_
_entity.id
_entity.type
_entity.pdbx_description
1 polymer ?
#
loop_
_entity_poly.entity_id
_entity_poly.type
_entity_poly.pdbx_seq_one_letter_code
_entity_poly.pdbx_strand_id
1 'polypeptide(L)'
;MFYKKNTQPALSDSLFANPTSEYRAAPFWAWNTKLDKNELLWQIEELHKMGFGGFHMHSRSGMGTEYLSGDFMDLVKACCDKAKKEEMLAYLYDEDRWPSGFAGGYVTKNPKYRRKNLLFTVNPKENTVDKQTGIETGAPYFLCAYDVVLNDDGTLKSYTRIGEKDSAAGTKWYVYVCTMEKTGRFNGETYVDTLDPEAIREFIRITYEAYENAVGDEFGKVVPSIFTDEPQFITKQALPFAASKNDIALPYTTDLAETFFAAYGINLLDHLPELLWDKSEGKPSRVRYLYHDHVCERFTEAFSDQCGAWCEKHGIALTGHMMCEDTLGSQTNCLGEAMRAYRSFGIPGIDVLCDSDLYATAKQCQSAVHQYAREGMISELYGVTGWDFDFRGHKYQGDWQEALGVTIRVPHLAWVSMKGSAKRDYPASISYQSSWHKEYPYIENHFARVNTALTRGKPSVKVAVLHPIESYWLHYGPQENTAAYRKELQHNFDLVTEGLLFGTIDFDYISEGLLPSQQPHAQNGLLSVGAMQYAAVIVPGMETMRETTLTVLEEFAAAGGKVIFMGDCPKYIDAM
;
A
#
# COMPACT_ATOMS: atom_id res chain seq x y z
N MET A 1 2.10 9.41 21.20
CA MET A 1 3.58 9.50 21.12
C MET A 1 4.17 8.14 21.41
N PHE A 2 4.78 7.55 20.40
CA PHE A 2 5.42 6.22 20.49
C PHE A 2 6.76 6.30 21.23
N TYR A 3 7.61 7.24 20.82
CA TYR A 3 8.94 7.45 21.44
C TYR A 3 8.90 8.40 22.64
N LYS A 4 8.27 7.97 23.73
CA LYS A 4 8.03 8.81 24.94
C LYS A 4 9.32 9.40 25.55
N LYS A 5 10.46 8.71 25.39
CA LYS A 5 11.76 9.17 25.93
C LYS A 5 12.43 10.25 25.08
N ASN A 6 11.95 10.47 23.84
CA ASN A 6 12.48 11.55 22.99
C ASN A 6 12.02 12.94 23.42
N THR A 7 11.13 13.05 24.39
CA THR A 7 10.76 14.34 25.02
C THR A 7 11.88 14.96 25.85
N GLN A 8 12.90 14.20 26.23
CA GLN A 8 14.09 14.72 26.91
C GLN A 8 14.93 15.56 25.93
N PRO A 9 15.51 16.71 26.37
CA PRO A 9 16.24 17.62 25.48
C PRO A 9 17.46 17.00 24.80
N ALA A 10 18.09 16.02 25.43
CA ALA A 10 19.28 15.34 24.93
C ALA A 10 19.14 13.81 25.05
N LEU A 11 19.81 13.10 24.16
CA LEU A 11 19.99 11.66 24.27
C LEU A 11 20.90 11.38 25.50
N SER A 12 20.42 10.54 26.43
CA SER A 12 21.23 10.13 27.57
C SER A 12 22.13 8.94 27.23
N ASP A 13 23.32 8.90 27.80
CA ASP A 13 24.28 7.79 27.66
C ASP A 13 23.65 6.45 28.10
N SER A 14 22.83 6.48 29.15
CA SER A 14 22.13 5.29 29.65
C SER A 14 21.09 4.74 28.64
N LEU A 15 20.35 5.61 27.98
CA LEU A 15 19.38 5.19 26.94
C LEU A 15 20.10 4.69 25.69
N PHE A 16 21.20 5.33 25.28
CA PHE A 16 22.01 4.86 24.16
C PHE A 16 22.68 3.52 24.46
N ALA A 17 23.20 3.32 25.65
CA ALA A 17 23.82 2.06 26.04
C ALA A 17 22.82 0.91 26.15
N ASN A 18 21.61 1.20 26.66
CA ASN A 18 20.54 0.22 26.89
C ASN A 18 19.21 0.74 26.35
N PRO A 19 19.02 0.71 25.02
CA PRO A 19 17.76 1.13 24.39
C PRO A 19 16.58 0.27 24.86
N THR A 20 15.46 0.93 25.13
CA THR A 20 14.19 0.26 25.47
C THR A 20 13.47 -0.29 24.25
N SER A 21 12.40 -1.01 24.47
CA SER A 21 11.73 -1.85 23.47
C SER A 21 11.21 -1.07 22.26
N GLU A 22 10.80 0.18 22.45
CA GLU A 22 10.30 1.03 21.36
C GLU A 22 11.35 1.38 20.28
N TYR A 23 12.64 1.22 20.58
CA TYR A 23 13.75 1.45 19.63
C TYR A 23 14.23 0.18 18.93
N ARG A 24 13.63 -0.96 19.22
CA ARG A 24 14.06 -2.30 18.76
C ARG A 24 13.11 -2.86 17.73
N ALA A 25 13.58 -3.83 16.95
CA ALA A 25 12.74 -4.54 15.98
C ALA A 25 11.65 -5.40 16.64
N ALA A 26 10.62 -5.69 15.86
CA ALA A 26 9.50 -6.54 16.24
C ALA A 26 9.14 -7.48 15.06
N PRO A 27 9.67 -8.72 15.01
CA PRO A 27 9.49 -9.60 13.87
C PRO A 27 8.03 -9.99 13.66
N PHE A 28 7.67 -10.35 12.43
CA PHE A 28 6.49 -11.17 12.20
C PHE A 28 6.72 -12.52 12.87
N TRP A 29 5.86 -12.82 13.83
CA TRP A 29 5.88 -14.09 14.55
C TRP A 29 4.71 -14.95 14.05
N ALA A 30 5.02 -15.81 13.06
CA ALA A 30 4.04 -16.55 12.29
C ALA A 30 3.40 -17.68 13.09
N TRP A 31 2.13 -17.54 13.38
CA TRP A 31 1.29 -18.51 14.05
C TRP A 31 0.78 -19.56 13.03
N ASN A 32 1.54 -20.62 12.83
CA ASN A 32 1.37 -21.57 11.72
C ASN A 32 1.11 -23.03 12.18
N THR A 33 0.61 -23.22 13.39
CA THR A 33 0.29 -24.54 13.96
C THR A 33 -0.94 -24.45 14.85
N LYS A 34 -1.41 -25.58 15.41
CA LYS A 34 -2.30 -25.50 16.58
C LYS A 34 -1.49 -24.90 17.73
N LEU A 35 -1.95 -23.77 18.22
CA LEU A 35 -1.21 -22.96 19.18
C LEU A 35 -1.27 -23.56 20.58
N ASP A 36 -0.13 -23.56 21.28
CA ASP A 36 -0.01 -23.92 22.69
C ASP A 36 0.47 -22.71 23.49
N LYS A 37 -0.26 -22.37 24.55
CA LYS A 37 0.03 -21.18 25.37
C LYS A 37 1.46 -21.19 25.93
N ASN A 38 1.93 -22.32 26.46
CA ASN A 38 3.24 -22.38 27.11
C ASN A 38 4.36 -22.25 26.09
N GLU A 39 4.18 -22.84 24.92
CA GLU A 39 5.11 -22.69 23.79
C GLU A 39 5.22 -21.24 23.33
N LEU A 40 4.06 -20.56 23.17
CA LEU A 40 4.04 -19.15 22.79
C LEU A 40 4.75 -18.26 23.83
N LEU A 41 4.44 -18.44 25.12
CA LEU A 41 5.06 -17.65 26.18
C LEU A 41 6.57 -17.88 26.27
N TRP A 42 7.03 -19.12 26.04
CA TRP A 42 8.46 -19.43 25.97
C TRP A 42 9.12 -18.82 24.74
N GLN A 43 8.48 -18.84 23.57
CA GLN A 43 9.04 -18.20 22.38
C GLN A 43 9.17 -16.68 22.53
N ILE A 44 8.27 -16.01 23.26
CA ILE A 44 8.42 -14.58 23.59
C ILE A 44 9.70 -14.34 24.39
N GLU A 45 10.04 -15.23 25.36
CA GLU A 45 11.30 -15.13 26.09
C GLU A 45 12.52 -15.31 25.18
N GLU A 46 12.46 -16.22 24.21
CA GLU A 46 13.54 -16.40 23.23
C GLU A 46 13.70 -15.18 22.32
N LEU A 47 12.59 -14.57 21.84
CA LEU A 47 12.64 -13.33 21.07
C LEU A 47 13.23 -12.17 21.91
N HIS A 48 12.87 -12.06 23.17
CA HIS A 48 13.47 -11.07 24.09
C HIS A 48 14.98 -11.27 24.25
N LYS A 49 15.44 -12.52 24.45
CA LYS A 49 16.88 -12.88 24.51
C LYS A 49 17.63 -12.55 23.23
N MET A 50 16.97 -12.60 22.07
CA MET A 50 17.53 -12.18 20.78
C MET A 50 17.64 -10.65 20.63
N GLY A 51 17.14 -9.88 21.59
CA GLY A 51 17.21 -8.43 21.60
C GLY A 51 16.04 -7.71 20.94
N PHE A 52 15.00 -8.44 20.53
CA PHE A 52 13.77 -7.83 20.00
C PHE A 52 13.00 -7.05 21.08
N GLY A 53 12.42 -5.91 20.69
CA GLY A 53 11.59 -5.08 21.56
C GLY A 53 10.12 -5.42 21.51
N GLY A 54 9.71 -6.26 20.58
CA GLY A 54 8.33 -6.67 20.39
C GLY A 54 8.19 -7.83 19.43
N PHE A 55 6.95 -8.10 19.06
CA PHE A 55 6.60 -9.11 18.08
C PHE A 55 5.22 -8.80 17.48
N HIS A 56 5.01 -9.16 16.22
CA HIS A 56 3.69 -9.13 15.58
C HIS A 56 3.05 -10.50 15.69
N MET A 57 1.87 -10.60 16.28
CA MET A 57 1.09 -11.84 16.35
C MET A 57 0.45 -12.12 14.99
N HIS A 58 1.25 -12.67 14.09
CA HIS A 58 0.92 -12.83 12.68
C HIS A 58 0.32 -14.21 12.40
N SER A 59 -0.98 -14.28 12.17
CA SER A 59 -1.63 -15.51 11.69
C SER A 59 -1.08 -15.91 10.33
N ARG A 60 -0.77 -17.20 10.15
CA ARG A 60 -0.14 -17.71 8.92
C ARG A 60 -0.79 -19.02 8.48
N SER A 61 -0.64 -19.34 7.21
CA SER A 61 -1.10 -20.63 6.65
C SER A 61 -0.60 -21.82 7.48
N GLY A 62 -1.51 -22.73 7.83
CA GLY A 62 -1.21 -23.88 8.69
C GLY A 62 -1.61 -23.68 10.16
N MET A 63 -2.12 -22.50 10.54
CA MET A 63 -2.69 -22.30 11.89
C MET A 63 -3.85 -23.26 12.13
N GLY A 64 -3.78 -24.02 13.21
CA GLY A 64 -4.81 -25.01 13.60
C GLY A 64 -5.74 -24.50 14.69
N THR A 65 -5.49 -23.31 15.24
CA THR A 65 -6.40 -22.60 16.13
C THR A 65 -7.29 -21.70 15.27
N GLU A 66 -8.60 -21.74 15.47
CA GLU A 66 -9.53 -20.96 14.64
C GLU A 66 -9.31 -19.47 14.82
N TYR A 67 -9.11 -18.76 13.72
CA TYR A 67 -8.88 -17.30 13.68
C TYR A 67 -10.06 -16.55 14.32
N LEU A 68 -9.78 -15.57 15.16
CA LEU A 68 -10.74 -14.76 15.93
C LEU A 68 -11.64 -15.54 16.88
N SER A 69 -11.40 -16.83 17.12
CA SER A 69 -12.12 -17.59 18.14
C SER A 69 -11.78 -17.13 19.57
N GLY A 70 -12.59 -17.52 20.56
CA GLY A 70 -12.29 -17.27 21.98
C GLY A 70 -10.91 -17.79 22.39
N ASP A 71 -10.56 -19.02 21.96
CA ASP A 71 -9.23 -19.60 22.22
C ASP A 71 -8.11 -18.76 21.61
N PHE A 72 -8.30 -18.24 20.38
CA PHE A 72 -7.33 -17.35 19.72
C PHE A 72 -7.16 -16.05 20.52
N MET A 73 -8.25 -15.40 20.92
CA MET A 73 -8.20 -14.15 21.68
C MET A 73 -7.61 -14.32 23.08
N ASP A 74 -7.85 -15.46 23.74
CA ASP A 74 -7.23 -15.80 25.02
C ASP A 74 -5.69 -15.94 24.90
N LEU A 75 -5.21 -16.46 23.76
CA LEU A 75 -3.78 -16.53 23.47
C LEU A 75 -3.20 -15.14 23.16
N VAL A 76 -3.91 -14.30 22.39
CA VAL A 76 -3.51 -12.89 22.14
C VAL A 76 -3.36 -12.17 23.48
N LYS A 77 -4.35 -12.26 24.37
CA LYS A 77 -4.29 -11.66 25.71
C LYS A 77 -3.12 -12.18 26.53
N ALA A 78 -2.90 -13.50 26.52
CA ALA A 78 -1.77 -14.09 27.26
C ALA A 78 -0.40 -13.60 26.74
N CYS A 79 -0.27 -13.40 25.43
CA CYS A 79 0.95 -12.84 24.81
C CYS A 79 1.14 -11.36 25.18
N CYS A 80 0.07 -10.55 25.21
CA CYS A 80 0.12 -9.16 25.68
C CYS A 80 0.52 -9.08 27.16
N ASP A 81 -0.07 -9.94 28.02
CA ASP A 81 0.30 -10.02 29.45
C ASP A 81 1.78 -10.43 29.64
N LYS A 82 2.30 -11.33 28.78
CA LYS A 82 3.70 -11.72 28.79
C LYS A 82 4.61 -10.59 28.29
N ALA A 83 4.26 -9.94 27.20
CA ALA A 83 4.99 -8.78 26.68
C ALA A 83 5.14 -7.69 27.75
N LYS A 84 4.07 -7.40 28.48
CA LYS A 84 4.09 -6.44 29.58
C LYS A 84 5.07 -6.81 30.69
N LYS A 85 5.20 -8.10 31.03
CA LYS A 85 6.15 -8.59 32.05
C LYS A 85 7.60 -8.52 31.59
N GLU A 86 7.82 -8.74 30.31
CA GLU A 86 9.16 -8.69 29.69
C GLU A 86 9.53 -7.28 29.20
N GLU A 87 8.69 -6.26 29.48
CA GLU A 87 8.87 -4.88 28.99
C GLU A 87 8.96 -4.80 27.45
N MET A 88 8.28 -5.70 26.73
CA MET A 88 8.17 -5.76 25.29
C MET A 88 6.86 -5.15 24.80
N LEU A 89 6.75 -4.94 23.48
CA LEU A 89 5.54 -4.50 22.77
C LEU A 89 4.90 -5.67 22.03
N ALA A 90 3.57 -5.73 22.02
CA ALA A 90 2.78 -6.72 21.31
C ALA A 90 1.99 -6.04 20.20
N TYR A 91 2.41 -6.24 18.96
CA TYR A 91 1.76 -5.69 17.78
C TYR A 91 0.68 -6.65 17.29
N LEU A 92 -0.46 -6.10 16.90
CA LEU A 92 -1.55 -6.87 16.31
C LEU A 92 -1.38 -6.98 14.79
N TYR A 93 -1.99 -8.01 14.22
CA TYR A 93 -2.06 -8.26 12.78
C TYR A 93 -3.51 -8.48 12.39
N ASP A 94 -4.03 -7.74 11.40
CA ASP A 94 -5.46 -7.60 11.17
C ASP A 94 -6.10 -8.71 10.32
N GLU A 95 -5.33 -9.74 9.91
CA GLU A 95 -5.82 -10.75 8.99
C GLU A 95 -5.42 -12.18 9.42
N ASP A 96 -6.11 -13.18 8.88
CA ASP A 96 -5.74 -14.60 8.96
C ASP A 96 -4.48 -14.90 8.11
N ARG A 97 -4.41 -14.28 6.96
CA ARG A 97 -3.27 -14.31 6.02
C ARG A 97 -3.41 -13.18 5.01
N TRP A 98 -2.29 -12.67 4.52
CA TRP A 98 -2.31 -11.60 3.52
C TRP A 98 -3.05 -12.00 2.21
N PRO A 99 -3.58 -11.03 1.47
CA PRO A 99 -3.69 -9.61 1.77
C PRO A 99 -4.84 -9.31 2.73
N SER A 100 -4.69 -8.23 3.53
CA SER A 100 -5.66 -7.80 4.52
C SER A 100 -6.99 -7.34 3.91
N GLY A 101 -8.10 -7.57 4.65
CA GLY A 101 -9.42 -7.05 4.33
C GLY A 101 -10.55 -8.07 4.32
N PHE A 102 -10.27 -9.37 4.22
CA PHE A 102 -11.33 -10.40 4.14
C PHE A 102 -11.63 -11.12 5.46
N ALA A 103 -10.83 -10.85 6.51
CA ALA A 103 -10.98 -11.42 7.86
C ALA A 103 -11.08 -12.95 7.85
N GLY A 104 -10.13 -13.65 7.22
CA GLY A 104 -10.15 -15.10 7.10
C GLY A 104 -11.36 -15.67 6.35
N GLY A 105 -12.08 -14.83 5.60
CA GLY A 105 -13.29 -15.17 4.85
C GLY A 105 -14.59 -14.74 5.52
N TYR A 106 -14.55 -14.27 6.76
CA TYR A 106 -15.78 -13.90 7.48
C TYR A 106 -16.53 -12.74 6.81
N VAL A 107 -15.84 -11.73 6.27
CA VAL A 107 -16.45 -10.62 5.54
C VAL A 107 -17.14 -11.12 4.27
N THR A 108 -16.46 -11.96 3.51
CA THR A 108 -16.88 -12.36 2.15
C THR A 108 -17.82 -13.57 2.12
N LYS A 109 -18.20 -14.10 3.30
CA LYS A 109 -19.40 -14.94 3.44
C LYS A 109 -20.63 -14.23 2.90
N ASN A 110 -20.73 -12.90 3.12
CA ASN A 110 -21.73 -12.06 2.48
C ASN A 110 -21.32 -11.77 1.04
N PRO A 111 -22.07 -12.25 0.02
CA PRO A 111 -21.74 -12.04 -1.38
C PRO A 111 -21.62 -10.56 -1.79
N LYS A 112 -22.33 -9.66 -1.09
CA LYS A 112 -22.29 -8.21 -1.33
C LYS A 112 -20.86 -7.65 -1.23
N TYR A 113 -20.05 -8.17 -0.31
CA TYR A 113 -18.73 -7.67 0.03
C TYR A 113 -17.59 -8.34 -0.76
N ARG A 114 -17.92 -9.24 -1.68
CA ARG A 114 -16.94 -9.93 -2.53
C ARG A 114 -16.37 -8.98 -3.57
N ARG A 115 -15.07 -9.11 -3.86
CA ARG A 115 -14.38 -8.31 -4.87
C ARG A 115 -15.05 -8.40 -6.23
N LYS A 116 -15.24 -7.24 -6.86
CA LYS A 116 -15.82 -7.08 -8.18
C LYS A 116 -14.82 -6.50 -9.16
N ASN A 117 -15.08 -6.68 -10.44
CA ASN A 117 -14.32 -6.05 -11.52
C ASN A 117 -15.19 -5.89 -12.78
N LEU A 118 -14.80 -4.94 -13.62
CA LEU A 118 -15.24 -4.94 -15.01
C LEU A 118 -14.50 -6.03 -15.77
N LEU A 119 -15.22 -6.74 -16.65
CA LEU A 119 -14.68 -7.65 -17.64
C LEU A 119 -15.05 -7.13 -19.03
N PHE A 120 -14.04 -6.70 -19.79
CA PHE A 120 -14.19 -6.39 -21.21
C PHE A 120 -13.90 -7.64 -22.02
N THR A 121 -14.81 -8.04 -22.91
CA THR A 121 -14.67 -9.24 -23.71
C THR A 121 -15.42 -9.12 -25.05
N VAL A 122 -14.91 -9.76 -26.10
CA VAL A 122 -15.63 -9.90 -27.38
C VAL A 122 -16.58 -11.09 -27.38
N ASN A 123 -16.55 -11.93 -26.36
CA ASN A 123 -17.33 -13.14 -26.22
C ASN A 123 -18.53 -12.91 -25.28
N PRO A 124 -19.76 -13.04 -25.72
CA PRO A 124 -20.92 -12.89 -24.87
C PRO A 124 -20.91 -13.95 -23.75
N LYS A 125 -21.26 -13.52 -22.53
CA LYS A 125 -21.41 -14.40 -21.36
C LYS A 125 -22.90 -14.54 -21.04
N GLU A 126 -23.27 -15.68 -20.47
CA GLU A 126 -24.62 -15.83 -19.92
C GLU A 126 -24.79 -14.98 -18.68
N ASN A 127 -25.85 -14.20 -18.63
CA ASN A 127 -26.17 -13.31 -17.53
C ASN A 127 -26.91 -14.09 -16.44
N THR A 128 -26.37 -14.14 -15.23
CA THR A 128 -26.96 -14.84 -14.08
C THR A 128 -26.99 -13.97 -12.84
N VAL A 129 -27.78 -12.90 -12.89
CA VAL A 129 -28.15 -12.15 -11.69
C VAL A 129 -29.35 -12.83 -11.04
N ASP A 130 -29.30 -13.09 -9.74
CA ASP A 130 -30.49 -13.40 -8.98
C ASP A 130 -31.40 -12.17 -8.98
N LYS A 131 -32.49 -12.27 -9.74
CA LYS A 131 -33.44 -11.17 -9.95
C LYS A 131 -34.25 -10.81 -8.71
N GLN A 132 -34.27 -11.66 -7.66
CA GLN A 132 -35.01 -11.41 -6.42
C GLN A 132 -34.19 -10.63 -5.42
N THR A 133 -32.91 -10.88 -5.33
CA THR A 133 -32.04 -10.26 -4.33
C THR A 133 -31.13 -9.18 -4.92
N GLY A 134 -30.99 -9.12 -6.25
CA GLY A 134 -29.98 -8.29 -6.91
C GLY A 134 -28.53 -8.72 -6.59
N ILE A 135 -28.37 -9.84 -5.87
CA ILE A 135 -27.08 -10.37 -5.45
C ILE A 135 -26.55 -11.28 -6.55
N GLU A 136 -25.33 -11.01 -6.96
CA GLU A 136 -24.61 -11.79 -7.94
C GLU A 136 -24.22 -13.15 -7.38
N THR A 137 -24.50 -14.18 -8.15
CA THR A 137 -24.18 -15.57 -7.77
C THR A 137 -22.77 -16.01 -8.20
N GLY A 138 -21.86 -15.04 -8.48
CA GLY A 138 -20.51 -15.29 -8.97
C GLY A 138 -20.40 -15.31 -10.50
N ALA A 139 -21.50 -15.24 -11.21
CA ALA A 139 -21.52 -15.16 -12.66
C ALA A 139 -21.58 -13.71 -13.16
N PRO A 140 -20.97 -13.42 -14.34
CA PRO A 140 -20.97 -12.07 -14.90
C PRO A 140 -22.38 -11.55 -15.16
N TYR A 141 -22.68 -10.32 -14.79
CA TYR A 141 -23.89 -9.64 -15.27
C TYR A 141 -23.55 -8.56 -16.29
N PHE A 142 -24.38 -8.46 -17.32
CA PHE A 142 -24.21 -7.51 -18.41
C PHE A 142 -24.41 -6.08 -17.93
N LEU A 143 -23.40 -5.22 -18.16
CA LEU A 143 -23.45 -3.81 -17.83
C LEU A 143 -23.76 -2.95 -19.06
N CYS A 144 -22.98 -3.10 -20.12
CA CYS A 144 -23.14 -2.40 -21.40
C CYS A 144 -22.35 -3.10 -22.52
N ALA A 145 -22.54 -2.66 -23.77
CA ALA A 145 -21.70 -3.07 -24.89
C ALA A 145 -21.33 -1.87 -25.76
N TYR A 146 -20.28 -2.02 -26.56
CA TYR A 146 -19.81 -1.00 -27.48
C TYR A 146 -19.55 -1.55 -28.86
N ASP A 147 -19.89 -0.76 -29.88
CA ASP A 147 -19.34 -0.86 -31.22
C ASP A 147 -18.05 -0.05 -31.28
N VAL A 148 -16.90 -0.71 -31.41
CA VAL A 148 -15.56 -0.08 -31.41
C VAL A 148 -14.95 -0.16 -32.79
N VAL A 149 -14.59 0.98 -33.36
CA VAL A 149 -13.87 1.10 -34.65
C VAL A 149 -12.51 1.74 -34.38
N LEU A 150 -11.44 1.08 -34.82
CA LEU A 150 -10.08 1.57 -34.70
C LEU A 150 -9.60 2.14 -36.04
N ASN A 151 -8.64 3.08 -35.98
CA ASN A 151 -7.83 3.52 -37.08
C ASN A 151 -6.74 2.46 -37.39
N ASP A 152 -6.05 2.61 -38.52
CA ASP A 152 -4.98 1.71 -38.92
C ASP A 152 -3.79 1.72 -37.94
N ASP A 153 -3.59 2.81 -37.21
CA ASP A 153 -2.58 2.95 -36.16
C ASP A 153 -3.01 2.38 -34.80
N GLY A 154 -4.21 1.78 -34.70
CA GLY A 154 -4.75 1.19 -33.49
C GLY A 154 -5.41 2.19 -32.51
N THR A 155 -5.46 3.47 -32.85
CA THR A 155 -6.19 4.46 -32.04
C THR A 155 -7.70 4.39 -32.27
N LEU A 156 -8.49 4.91 -31.31
CA LEU A 156 -9.95 4.99 -31.43
C LEU A 156 -10.35 5.93 -32.59
N LYS A 157 -10.99 5.39 -33.62
CA LYS A 157 -11.67 6.16 -34.66
C LYS A 157 -13.04 6.61 -34.20
N SER A 158 -13.82 5.68 -33.66
CA SER A 158 -15.12 5.95 -33.05
C SER A 158 -15.52 4.80 -32.13
N TYR A 159 -16.37 5.09 -31.18
CA TYR A 159 -17.08 4.08 -30.41
C TYR A 159 -18.49 4.57 -30.06
N THR A 160 -19.41 3.63 -29.93
CA THR A 160 -20.81 3.92 -29.58
C THR A 160 -21.29 2.86 -28.60
N ARG A 161 -21.89 3.31 -27.48
CA ARG A 161 -22.57 2.39 -26.57
C ARG A 161 -23.81 1.84 -27.21
N ILE A 162 -23.95 0.52 -27.22
CA ILE A 162 -25.03 -0.24 -27.87
C ILE A 162 -25.65 -1.24 -26.89
N GLY A 163 -26.80 -1.76 -27.22
CA GLY A 163 -27.46 -2.81 -26.47
C GLY A 163 -26.81 -4.19 -26.68
N GLU A 164 -27.09 -5.11 -25.75
CA GLU A 164 -26.54 -6.47 -25.79
C GLU A 164 -26.86 -7.21 -27.10
N LYS A 165 -28.04 -6.96 -27.68
CA LYS A 165 -28.52 -7.64 -28.88
C LYS A 165 -28.30 -6.84 -30.18
N ASP A 166 -27.81 -5.60 -30.08
CA ASP A 166 -27.60 -4.75 -31.26
C ASP A 166 -26.40 -5.26 -32.07
N SER A 167 -26.46 -5.03 -33.38
CA SER A 167 -25.32 -5.28 -34.26
C SER A 167 -24.26 -4.20 -34.11
N ALA A 168 -23.01 -4.52 -34.39
CA ALA A 168 -21.90 -3.59 -34.46
C ALA A 168 -21.34 -3.53 -35.89
N ALA A 169 -20.90 -2.35 -36.33
CA ALA A 169 -20.22 -2.19 -37.61
C ALA A 169 -18.72 -2.53 -37.50
N GLY A 170 -18.14 -2.23 -36.34
CA GLY A 170 -16.77 -2.58 -35.98
C GLY A 170 -16.68 -3.83 -35.12
N THR A 171 -15.82 -3.80 -34.09
CA THR A 171 -15.72 -4.92 -33.15
C THR A 171 -16.66 -4.67 -31.96
N LYS A 172 -17.53 -5.63 -31.69
CA LYS A 172 -18.40 -5.56 -30.53
C LYS A 172 -17.67 -6.01 -29.29
N TRP A 173 -17.63 -5.12 -28.28
CA TRP A 173 -17.13 -5.40 -26.97
C TRP A 173 -18.24 -5.37 -25.93
N TYR A 174 -18.35 -6.44 -25.18
CA TYR A 174 -19.26 -6.55 -24.04
C TYR A 174 -18.51 -6.16 -22.77
N VAL A 175 -19.21 -5.51 -21.86
CA VAL A 175 -18.71 -5.19 -20.53
C VAL A 175 -19.63 -5.82 -19.50
N TYR A 176 -19.05 -6.65 -18.68
CA TYR A 176 -19.72 -7.33 -17.57
C TYR A 176 -19.13 -6.88 -16.25
N VAL A 177 -19.93 -6.92 -15.19
CA VAL A 177 -19.41 -6.92 -13.81
C VAL A 177 -19.29 -8.38 -13.37
N CYS A 178 -18.08 -8.74 -12.94
CA CYS A 178 -17.77 -10.07 -12.42
C CYS A 178 -17.50 -9.98 -10.93
N THR A 179 -18.02 -10.96 -10.19
CA THR A 179 -17.65 -11.17 -8.79
C THR A 179 -16.58 -12.26 -8.72
N MET A 180 -15.58 -12.08 -7.88
CA MET A 180 -14.52 -13.05 -7.70
C MET A 180 -15.08 -14.42 -7.28
N GLU A 181 -14.58 -15.49 -7.90
CA GLU A 181 -14.91 -16.86 -7.52
C GLU A 181 -14.23 -17.26 -6.20
N LYS A 182 -14.87 -18.17 -5.47
CA LYS A 182 -14.33 -18.76 -4.23
C LYS A 182 -13.07 -19.56 -4.50
N THR A 183 -12.06 -19.37 -3.67
CA THR A 183 -10.78 -20.10 -3.80
C THR A 183 -10.26 -20.60 -2.45
N GLY A 184 -9.44 -21.63 -2.47
CA GLY A 184 -8.79 -22.14 -1.26
C GLY A 184 -7.84 -21.13 -0.60
N ARG A 185 -7.32 -20.16 -1.35
CA ARG A 185 -6.47 -19.09 -0.81
C ARG A 185 -7.21 -18.25 0.23
N PHE A 186 -8.50 -18.04 0.05
CA PHE A 186 -9.36 -17.25 0.94
C PHE A 186 -10.29 -18.13 1.78
N ASN A 187 -9.81 -19.28 2.24
CA ASN A 187 -10.55 -20.24 3.09
C ASN A 187 -11.88 -20.71 2.47
N GLY A 188 -11.91 -20.91 1.15
CA GLY A 188 -13.13 -21.28 0.43
C GLY A 188 -14.11 -20.14 0.17
N GLU A 189 -13.69 -18.92 0.45
CA GLU A 189 -14.40 -17.67 0.13
C GLU A 189 -13.63 -16.85 -0.94
N THR A 190 -13.81 -15.54 -0.97
CA THR A 190 -13.17 -14.64 -1.93
C THR A 190 -12.36 -13.56 -1.21
N TYR A 191 -11.57 -12.80 -1.97
CA TYR A 191 -11.06 -11.53 -1.46
C TYR A 191 -12.21 -10.49 -1.37
N VAL A 192 -12.01 -9.51 -0.49
CA VAL A 192 -12.98 -8.44 -0.23
C VAL A 192 -12.98 -7.39 -1.33
N ASP A 193 -14.10 -6.69 -1.53
CA ASP A 193 -14.19 -5.49 -2.34
C ASP A 193 -13.59 -4.29 -1.57
N THR A 194 -12.32 -4.02 -1.81
CA THR A 194 -11.58 -2.93 -1.14
C THR A 194 -11.99 -1.53 -1.61
N LEU A 195 -12.84 -1.43 -2.65
CA LEU A 195 -13.43 -0.18 -3.12
C LEU A 195 -14.81 0.09 -2.48
N ASP A 196 -15.36 -0.87 -1.74
CA ASP A 196 -16.65 -0.76 -1.05
C ASP A 196 -16.45 -0.37 0.43
N PRO A 197 -16.81 0.88 0.84
CA PRO A 197 -16.63 1.30 2.23
C PRO A 197 -17.47 0.49 3.23
N GLU A 198 -18.59 -0.13 2.80
CA GLU A 198 -19.37 -0.99 3.70
C GLU A 198 -18.66 -2.33 3.95
N ALA A 199 -18.00 -2.88 2.94
CA ALA A 199 -17.22 -4.10 3.09
C ALA A 199 -16.06 -3.91 4.08
N ILE A 200 -15.37 -2.78 4.01
CA ILE A 200 -14.26 -2.48 4.92
C ILE A 200 -14.76 -2.11 6.33
N ARG A 201 -15.91 -1.46 6.45
CA ARG A 201 -16.53 -1.27 7.77
C ARG A 201 -16.86 -2.61 8.44
N GLU A 202 -17.32 -3.59 7.67
CA GLU A 202 -17.56 -4.95 8.17
C GLU A 202 -16.25 -5.65 8.56
N PHE A 203 -15.16 -5.45 7.78
CA PHE A 203 -13.83 -5.94 8.14
C PHE A 203 -13.37 -5.38 9.49
N ILE A 204 -13.49 -4.08 9.70
CA ILE A 204 -13.16 -3.42 10.97
C ILE A 204 -14.00 -4.00 12.12
N ARG A 205 -15.31 -4.16 11.90
CA ARG A 205 -16.21 -4.72 12.89
C ARG A 205 -15.84 -6.15 13.30
N ILE A 206 -15.41 -6.97 12.36
CA ILE A 206 -15.07 -8.37 12.62
C ILE A 206 -13.71 -8.51 13.29
N THR A 207 -12.70 -7.74 12.83
CA THR A 207 -11.31 -7.90 13.28
C THR A 207 -10.91 -6.90 14.36
N TYR A 208 -10.99 -5.62 14.09
CA TYR A 208 -10.50 -4.57 14.99
C TYR A 208 -11.30 -4.51 16.29
N GLU A 209 -12.63 -4.60 16.22
CA GLU A 209 -13.46 -4.63 17.43
C GLU A 209 -13.27 -5.93 18.23
N ALA A 210 -12.93 -7.06 17.58
CA ALA A 210 -12.60 -8.28 18.32
C ALA A 210 -11.31 -8.12 19.13
N TYR A 211 -10.29 -7.48 18.56
CA TYR A 211 -9.07 -7.15 19.30
C TYR A 211 -9.32 -6.11 20.41
N GLU A 212 -10.13 -5.07 20.15
CA GLU A 212 -10.53 -4.10 21.18
C GLU A 212 -11.20 -4.80 22.37
N ASN A 213 -12.14 -5.70 22.10
CA ASN A 213 -12.82 -6.46 23.15
C ASN A 213 -11.88 -7.35 23.96
N ALA A 214 -10.81 -7.87 23.36
CA ALA A 214 -9.86 -8.78 24.02
C ALA A 214 -8.74 -8.03 24.78
N VAL A 215 -8.18 -6.99 24.18
CA VAL A 215 -6.96 -6.32 24.67
C VAL A 215 -7.00 -4.78 24.58
N GLY A 216 -8.18 -4.17 24.40
CA GLY A 216 -8.34 -2.72 24.28
C GLY A 216 -7.77 -1.92 25.46
N ASP A 217 -7.78 -2.47 26.67
CA ASP A 217 -7.18 -1.85 27.86
C ASP A 217 -5.64 -1.65 27.72
N GLU A 218 -4.98 -2.38 26.83
CA GLU A 218 -3.55 -2.28 26.57
C GLU A 218 -3.21 -1.40 25.35
N PHE A 219 -4.21 -0.86 24.67
CA PHE A 219 -4.01 0.04 23.51
C PHE A 219 -3.25 1.31 23.91
N GLY A 220 -2.26 1.69 23.09
CA GLY A 220 -1.35 2.82 23.37
C GLY A 220 -0.37 2.58 24.54
N LYS A 221 -0.35 1.37 25.11
CA LYS A 221 0.56 0.94 26.18
C LYS A 221 1.47 -0.18 25.68
N VAL A 222 1.03 -1.43 25.85
CA VAL A 222 1.74 -2.64 25.35
C VAL A 222 1.41 -2.90 23.89
N VAL A 223 0.21 -2.54 23.45
CA VAL A 223 -0.26 -2.67 22.07
C VAL A 223 -0.19 -1.30 21.38
N PRO A 224 0.85 -1.01 20.60
CA PRO A 224 1.05 0.30 19.98
C PRO A 224 0.30 0.46 18.65
N SER A 225 0.08 -0.64 17.92
CA SER A 225 -0.50 -0.59 16.57
C SER A 225 -1.14 -1.91 16.16
N ILE A 226 -1.93 -1.82 15.09
CA ILE A 226 -2.40 -2.96 14.32
C ILE A 226 -1.82 -2.88 12.90
N PHE A 227 -1.31 -4.00 12.41
CA PHE A 227 -0.65 -4.11 11.11
C PHE A 227 -1.64 -4.57 10.05
N THR A 228 -1.70 -3.83 8.95
CA THR A 228 -2.42 -4.21 7.72
C THR A 228 -1.41 -4.56 6.62
N ASP A 229 -1.66 -5.65 5.91
CA ASP A 229 -0.71 -6.32 5.04
C ASP A 229 -1.22 -6.37 3.60
N GLU A 230 -0.56 -5.64 2.69
CA GLU A 230 -0.79 -5.64 1.24
C GLU A 230 -2.25 -5.50 0.77
N PRO A 231 -3.10 -4.64 1.37
CA PRO A 231 -4.44 -4.42 0.80
C PRO A 231 -4.34 -3.88 -0.62
N GLN A 232 -5.22 -4.36 -1.50
CA GLN A 232 -5.16 -4.07 -2.93
C GLN A 232 -6.53 -4.20 -3.60
N PHE A 233 -6.72 -3.56 -4.74
CA PHE A 233 -7.81 -3.91 -5.65
C PHE A 233 -7.34 -4.96 -6.68
N ILE A 234 -8.23 -5.40 -7.59
CA ILE A 234 -7.82 -6.34 -8.65
C ILE A 234 -6.75 -5.71 -9.54
N THR A 235 -5.72 -6.47 -9.86
CA THR A 235 -4.66 -6.01 -10.78
C THR A 235 -5.26 -5.57 -12.11
N LYS A 236 -5.06 -4.30 -12.45
CA LYS A 236 -5.49 -3.74 -13.73
C LYS A 236 -4.77 -4.40 -14.89
N GLN A 237 -5.50 -4.67 -15.96
CA GLN A 237 -4.94 -5.23 -17.18
C GLN A 237 -5.02 -4.22 -18.33
N ALA A 238 -4.07 -4.31 -19.25
CA ALA A 238 -4.07 -3.54 -20.49
C ALA A 238 -3.97 -4.48 -21.70
N LEU A 239 -4.51 -4.06 -22.83
CA LEU A 239 -4.37 -4.81 -24.08
C LEU A 239 -2.88 -4.96 -24.46
N PRO A 240 -2.42 -6.13 -24.91
CA PRO A 240 -1.06 -6.29 -25.39
C PRO A 240 -0.78 -5.46 -26.65
N PHE A 241 -1.78 -5.34 -27.53
CA PHE A 241 -1.80 -4.49 -28.73
C PHE A 241 -3.25 -4.08 -29.05
N ALA A 242 -3.41 -2.99 -29.76
CA ALA A 242 -4.73 -2.36 -29.95
C ALA A 242 -5.79 -3.28 -30.59
N ALA A 243 -5.41 -4.12 -31.56
CA ALA A 243 -6.31 -5.08 -32.23
C ALA A 243 -6.53 -6.39 -31.44
N SER A 244 -5.93 -6.53 -30.25
CA SER A 244 -6.11 -7.71 -29.40
C SER A 244 -7.57 -7.86 -28.98
N LYS A 245 -8.01 -9.10 -28.89
CA LYS A 245 -9.35 -9.49 -28.42
C LYS A 245 -9.31 -10.23 -27.09
N ASN A 246 -8.21 -10.08 -26.34
CA ASN A 246 -8.07 -10.66 -25.02
C ASN A 246 -9.08 -10.05 -24.06
N ASP A 247 -9.61 -10.85 -23.17
CA ASP A 247 -10.39 -10.38 -22.04
C ASP A 247 -9.55 -9.46 -21.16
N ILE A 248 -10.10 -8.32 -20.74
CA ILE A 248 -9.44 -7.33 -19.88
C ILE A 248 -10.25 -7.10 -18.62
N ALA A 249 -9.60 -7.22 -17.46
CA ALA A 249 -10.19 -6.92 -16.16
C ALA A 249 -9.70 -5.58 -15.63
N LEU A 250 -10.64 -4.76 -15.12
CA LEU A 250 -10.35 -3.48 -14.46
C LEU A 250 -11.09 -3.39 -13.11
N PRO A 251 -10.56 -2.67 -12.11
CA PRO A 251 -11.23 -2.44 -10.83
C PRO A 251 -12.62 -1.83 -10.99
N TYR A 252 -13.57 -2.33 -10.21
CA TYR A 252 -14.93 -1.82 -10.19
C TYR A 252 -15.63 -2.22 -8.88
N THR A 253 -16.52 -1.36 -8.41
CA THR A 253 -17.48 -1.66 -7.35
C THR A 253 -18.87 -1.17 -7.75
N THR A 254 -19.90 -1.57 -7.06
CA THR A 254 -21.30 -1.42 -7.48
C THR A 254 -21.70 0.03 -7.78
N ASP A 255 -21.22 0.99 -6.99
CA ASP A 255 -21.55 2.42 -7.08
C ASP A 255 -20.47 3.26 -7.79
N LEU A 256 -19.44 2.64 -8.37
CA LEU A 256 -18.28 3.37 -8.93
C LEU A 256 -18.68 4.35 -10.04
N ALA A 257 -19.61 3.97 -10.92
CA ALA A 257 -20.06 4.85 -12.01
C ALA A 257 -20.84 6.07 -11.46
N GLU A 258 -21.61 5.89 -10.41
CA GLU A 258 -22.39 6.94 -9.74
C GLU A 258 -21.47 7.92 -9.00
N THR A 259 -20.52 7.41 -8.23
CA THR A 259 -19.54 8.24 -7.51
C THR A 259 -18.59 8.95 -8.47
N PHE A 260 -18.22 8.33 -9.59
CA PHE A 260 -17.45 8.97 -10.65
C PHE A 260 -18.24 10.15 -11.29
N PHE A 261 -19.52 9.93 -11.58
CA PHE A 261 -20.36 11.01 -12.11
C PHE A 261 -20.50 12.16 -11.10
N ALA A 262 -20.68 11.84 -9.82
CA ALA A 262 -20.77 12.86 -8.77
C ALA A 262 -19.48 13.68 -8.65
N ALA A 263 -18.30 13.06 -8.81
CA ALA A 263 -17.02 13.73 -8.71
C ALA A 263 -16.68 14.59 -9.95
N TYR A 264 -17.01 14.13 -11.16
CA TYR A 264 -16.48 14.73 -12.40
C TYR A 264 -17.55 15.20 -13.39
N GLY A 265 -18.84 14.92 -13.15
CA GLY A 265 -19.93 15.26 -14.06
C GLY A 265 -19.92 14.48 -15.38
N ILE A 266 -19.13 13.40 -15.47
CA ILE A 266 -18.96 12.57 -16.67
C ILE A 266 -19.58 11.20 -16.40
N ASN A 267 -20.43 10.71 -17.30
CA ASN A 267 -20.93 9.36 -17.21
C ASN A 267 -19.85 8.36 -17.68
N LEU A 268 -19.21 7.68 -16.73
CA LEU A 268 -18.14 6.72 -17.02
C LEU A 268 -18.55 5.66 -18.05
N LEU A 269 -19.81 5.18 -17.95
CA LEU A 269 -20.30 4.13 -18.84
C LEU A 269 -20.46 4.57 -20.30
N ASP A 270 -20.40 5.83 -20.63
CA ASP A 270 -20.41 6.29 -22.01
C ASP A 270 -19.00 6.32 -22.64
N HIS A 271 -17.95 6.17 -21.80
CA HIS A 271 -16.55 6.39 -22.19
C HIS A 271 -15.60 5.21 -21.87
N LEU A 272 -16.11 4.05 -21.44
CA LEU A 272 -15.27 2.91 -21.06
C LEU A 272 -14.23 2.47 -22.12
N PRO A 273 -14.47 2.56 -23.43
CA PRO A 273 -13.45 2.25 -24.44
C PRO A 273 -12.18 3.11 -24.34
N GLU A 274 -12.26 4.34 -23.83
CA GLU A 274 -11.09 5.20 -23.63
C GLU A 274 -10.14 4.68 -22.53
N LEU A 275 -10.59 3.75 -21.69
CA LEU A 275 -9.74 3.09 -20.70
C LEU A 275 -8.78 2.07 -21.34
N LEU A 276 -9.16 1.49 -22.50
CA LEU A 276 -8.43 0.44 -23.17
C LEU A 276 -7.61 0.92 -24.36
N TRP A 277 -8.10 1.91 -25.10
CA TRP A 277 -7.47 2.41 -26.34
C TRP A 277 -7.11 3.88 -26.24
N ASP A 278 -6.05 4.25 -26.97
CA ASP A 278 -5.63 5.63 -27.10
C ASP A 278 -6.53 6.38 -28.08
N LYS A 279 -6.71 7.68 -27.87
CA LYS A 279 -7.44 8.57 -28.78
C LYS A 279 -6.56 8.92 -29.97
N SER A 280 -7.20 9.23 -31.12
CA SER A 280 -6.50 9.70 -32.31
C SER A 280 -5.71 11.00 -32.05
N GLU A 281 -4.73 11.28 -32.92
CA GLU A 281 -3.93 12.50 -32.91
C GLU A 281 -3.09 12.68 -31.62
N GLY A 282 -2.77 11.59 -30.90
CA GLY A 282 -1.97 11.64 -29.67
C GLY A 282 -2.62 12.38 -28.50
N LYS A 283 -3.92 12.64 -28.58
CA LYS A 283 -4.67 13.31 -27.49
C LYS A 283 -4.81 12.38 -26.29
N PRO A 284 -4.52 12.86 -25.07
CA PRO A 284 -4.74 12.05 -23.87
C PRO A 284 -6.24 11.79 -23.64
N SER A 285 -6.56 10.67 -23.00
CA SER A 285 -7.91 10.45 -22.51
C SER A 285 -8.05 10.99 -21.09
N ARG A 286 -8.77 12.09 -20.93
CA ARG A 286 -9.12 12.62 -19.62
C ARG A 286 -9.94 11.63 -18.81
N VAL A 287 -10.79 10.84 -19.44
CA VAL A 287 -11.60 9.83 -18.73
C VAL A 287 -10.71 8.74 -18.16
N ARG A 288 -9.68 8.28 -18.89
CA ARG A 288 -8.70 7.32 -18.39
C ARG A 288 -7.97 7.89 -17.16
N TYR A 289 -7.46 9.11 -17.26
CA TYR A 289 -6.81 9.81 -16.15
C TYR A 289 -7.73 9.87 -14.92
N LEU A 290 -8.95 10.39 -15.07
CA LEU A 290 -9.92 10.51 -13.99
C LEU A 290 -10.37 9.17 -13.41
N TYR A 291 -10.44 8.11 -14.24
CA TYR A 291 -10.76 6.77 -13.75
C TYR A 291 -9.65 6.23 -12.81
N HIS A 292 -8.38 6.41 -13.18
CA HIS A 292 -7.28 5.99 -12.33
C HIS A 292 -7.24 6.77 -11.02
N ASP A 293 -7.45 8.09 -11.10
CA ASP A 293 -7.55 8.98 -9.94
C ASP A 293 -8.70 8.56 -9.01
N HIS A 294 -9.89 8.35 -9.57
CA HIS A 294 -11.09 7.96 -8.82
C HIS A 294 -10.95 6.60 -8.13
N VAL A 295 -10.42 5.61 -8.83
CA VAL A 295 -10.19 4.27 -8.24
C VAL A 295 -9.17 4.35 -7.12
N CYS A 296 -8.10 5.13 -7.28
CA CYS A 296 -7.10 5.34 -6.25
C CYS A 296 -7.70 6.01 -5.00
N GLU A 297 -8.44 7.10 -5.18
CA GLU A 297 -9.08 7.82 -4.08
C GLU A 297 -10.13 6.96 -3.39
N ARG A 298 -10.97 6.27 -4.16
CA ARG A 298 -12.01 5.37 -3.64
C ARG A 298 -11.41 4.23 -2.79
N PHE A 299 -10.29 3.66 -3.23
CA PHE A 299 -9.56 2.64 -2.46
C PHE A 299 -9.02 3.22 -1.14
N THR A 300 -8.41 4.39 -1.20
CA THR A 300 -7.85 5.05 -0.03
C THR A 300 -8.94 5.40 0.99
N GLU A 301 -10.04 6.02 0.54
CA GLU A 301 -11.19 6.37 1.40
C GLU A 301 -11.85 5.14 2.01
N ALA A 302 -12.06 4.09 1.20
CA ALA A 302 -12.73 2.89 1.66
C ALA A 302 -11.89 2.07 2.64
N PHE A 303 -10.58 1.92 2.39
CA PHE A 303 -9.71 1.06 3.19
C PHE A 303 -8.87 1.87 4.20
N SER A 304 -7.89 2.63 3.70
CA SER A 304 -6.87 3.25 4.57
C SER A 304 -7.46 4.27 5.54
N ASP A 305 -8.35 5.13 5.06
CA ASP A 305 -8.94 6.18 5.89
C ASP A 305 -9.85 5.61 6.98
N GLN A 306 -10.67 4.60 6.68
CA GLN A 306 -11.53 3.99 7.68
C GLN A 306 -10.72 3.24 8.75
N CYS A 307 -9.73 2.42 8.34
CA CYS A 307 -8.87 1.71 9.28
C CYS A 307 -8.04 2.68 10.13
N GLY A 308 -7.46 3.71 9.49
CA GLY A 308 -6.70 4.75 10.19
C GLY A 308 -7.52 5.54 11.18
N ALA A 309 -8.70 5.99 10.79
CA ALA A 309 -9.61 6.74 11.66
C ALA A 309 -10.09 5.90 12.86
N TRP A 310 -10.34 4.60 12.65
CA TRP A 310 -10.67 3.71 13.75
C TRP A 310 -9.51 3.59 14.73
N CYS A 311 -8.29 3.35 14.23
CA CYS A 311 -7.08 3.24 15.07
C CYS A 311 -6.82 4.51 15.87
N GLU A 312 -6.89 5.68 15.24
CA GLU A 312 -6.71 6.98 15.90
C GLU A 312 -7.71 7.19 17.02
N LYS A 313 -8.99 6.89 16.77
CA LYS A 313 -10.06 6.98 17.77
C LYS A 313 -9.80 6.09 18.99
N HIS A 314 -9.16 4.93 18.80
CA HIS A 314 -8.90 3.97 19.86
C HIS A 314 -7.49 4.06 20.46
N GLY A 315 -6.72 5.08 20.07
CA GLY A 315 -5.41 5.40 20.67
C GLY A 315 -4.28 4.45 20.30
N ILE A 316 -4.40 3.76 19.17
CA ILE A 316 -3.32 2.97 18.54
C ILE A 316 -3.03 3.49 17.14
N ALA A 317 -1.91 3.06 16.54
CA ALA A 317 -1.59 3.41 15.16
C ALA A 317 -2.09 2.32 14.18
N LEU A 318 -2.63 2.74 13.03
CA LEU A 318 -2.61 1.88 11.85
C LEU A 318 -1.17 1.83 11.35
N THR A 319 -0.63 0.64 11.14
CA THR A 319 0.68 0.42 10.52
C THR A 319 0.59 -0.65 9.45
N GLY A 320 1.67 -0.88 8.72
CA GLY A 320 1.73 -1.84 7.61
C GLY A 320 2.12 -1.18 6.32
N HIS A 321 1.93 -1.88 5.22
CA HIS A 321 2.34 -1.46 3.88
C HIS A 321 1.28 -1.82 2.83
N MET A 322 1.48 -1.31 1.62
CA MET A 322 0.56 -1.49 0.51
C MET A 322 1.13 -2.51 -0.50
N MET A 323 0.27 -3.15 -1.29
CA MET A 323 0.73 -4.06 -2.34
C MET A 323 1.46 -3.32 -3.47
N CYS A 324 2.61 -3.83 -3.92
CA CYS A 324 3.27 -3.36 -5.14
C CYS A 324 3.59 -1.84 -5.17
N GLU A 325 4.20 -1.32 -4.13
CA GLU A 325 4.51 0.12 -3.97
C GLU A 325 5.82 0.58 -4.62
N ASP A 326 6.51 -0.31 -5.35
CA ASP A 326 7.89 -0.14 -5.82
C ASP A 326 8.02 0.70 -7.11
N THR A 327 7.15 0.51 -8.10
CA THR A 327 7.23 1.23 -9.38
C THR A 327 5.94 1.98 -9.71
N LEU A 328 6.02 2.97 -10.61
CA LEU A 328 4.83 3.66 -11.12
C LEU A 328 3.82 2.68 -11.74
N GLY A 329 4.34 1.64 -12.40
CA GLY A 329 3.52 0.60 -13.04
C GLY A 329 2.86 -0.33 -12.04
N SER A 330 3.60 -0.84 -11.06
CA SER A 330 3.07 -1.75 -10.05
C SER A 330 2.01 -1.06 -9.18
N GLN A 331 2.27 0.17 -8.74
CA GLN A 331 1.30 0.99 -8.02
C GLN A 331 0.02 1.21 -8.84
N THR A 332 0.15 1.65 -10.09
CA THR A 332 -1.01 1.85 -10.98
C THR A 332 -1.86 0.59 -11.10
N ASN A 333 -1.20 -0.58 -11.15
CA ASN A 333 -1.88 -1.87 -11.31
C ASN A 333 -2.67 -2.30 -10.08
N CYS A 334 -2.17 -2.06 -8.86
CA CYS A 334 -2.66 -2.73 -7.65
C CYS A 334 -3.29 -1.80 -6.61
N LEU A 335 -2.88 -0.51 -6.55
CA LEU A 335 -3.31 0.41 -5.50
C LEU A 335 -3.55 1.86 -5.97
N GLY A 336 -3.06 2.22 -7.14
CA GLY A 336 -3.14 3.58 -7.69
C GLY A 336 -1.91 4.40 -7.36
N GLU A 337 -1.78 4.89 -6.15
CA GLU A 337 -0.63 5.66 -5.64
C GLU A 337 -0.40 5.34 -4.16
N ALA A 338 0.80 4.88 -3.80
CA ALA A 338 1.13 4.50 -2.43
C ALA A 338 1.03 5.68 -1.44
N MET A 339 1.49 6.85 -1.82
CA MET A 339 1.49 8.03 -0.94
C MET A 339 0.09 8.43 -0.48
N ARG A 340 -0.95 8.24 -1.31
CA ARG A 340 -2.34 8.54 -0.91
C ARG A 340 -2.80 7.64 0.23
N ALA A 341 -2.47 6.36 0.17
CA ALA A 341 -2.83 5.42 1.23
C ALA A 341 -2.18 5.79 2.57
N TYR A 342 -0.92 6.24 2.55
CA TYR A 342 -0.17 6.58 3.77
C TYR A 342 -0.72 7.77 4.56
N ARG A 343 -1.57 8.62 3.99
CA ARG A 343 -2.14 9.80 4.69
C ARG A 343 -2.81 9.44 6.01
N SER A 344 -3.39 8.26 6.11
CA SER A 344 -4.16 7.80 7.27
C SER A 344 -3.41 6.82 8.17
N PHE A 345 -2.18 6.45 7.82
CA PHE A 345 -1.35 5.60 8.66
C PHE A 345 -0.75 6.40 9.82
N GLY A 346 -0.87 5.87 11.04
CA GLY A 346 -0.18 6.43 12.21
C GLY A 346 1.32 6.17 12.16
N ILE A 347 1.72 5.00 11.65
CA ILE A 347 3.10 4.59 11.37
C ILE A 347 3.09 3.95 9.97
N PRO A 348 3.30 4.72 8.89
CA PRO A 348 3.37 4.17 7.54
C PRO A 348 4.50 3.16 7.39
N GLY A 349 4.39 2.25 6.42
CA GLY A 349 5.41 1.23 6.22
C GLY A 349 5.64 0.84 4.78
N ILE A 350 6.66 0.01 4.60
CA ILE A 350 7.11 -0.53 3.33
C ILE A 350 7.37 -2.03 3.43
N ASP A 351 7.36 -2.70 2.28
CA ASP A 351 7.82 -4.08 2.13
C ASP A 351 9.07 -4.12 1.26
N VAL A 352 10.18 -4.65 1.81
CA VAL A 352 11.47 -4.78 1.11
C VAL A 352 11.99 -6.20 1.26
N LEU A 353 11.50 -7.08 0.40
CA LEU A 353 11.91 -8.49 0.36
C LEU A 353 13.10 -8.73 -0.58
N CYS A 354 13.64 -9.94 -0.55
CA CYS A 354 14.66 -10.45 -1.49
C CYS A 354 16.00 -9.69 -1.50
N ASP A 355 16.39 -9.07 -0.40
CA ASP A 355 17.63 -8.26 -0.32
C ASP A 355 17.70 -7.16 -1.41
N SER A 356 16.55 -6.54 -1.70
CA SER A 356 16.39 -5.53 -2.75
C SER A 356 16.69 -4.13 -2.24
N ASP A 357 17.15 -3.25 -3.14
CA ASP A 357 17.40 -1.84 -2.86
C ASP A 357 16.26 -0.97 -3.42
N LEU A 358 15.13 -0.91 -2.71
CA LEU A 358 13.92 -0.21 -3.14
C LEU A 358 13.88 1.24 -2.60
N TYR A 359 14.80 2.08 -3.07
CA TYR A 359 14.95 3.46 -2.58
C TYR A 359 13.71 4.32 -2.81
N ALA A 360 13.05 4.19 -3.98
CA ALA A 360 11.84 4.94 -4.29
C ALA A 360 10.70 4.59 -3.32
N THR A 361 10.52 3.30 -2.98
CA THR A 361 9.54 2.82 -2.00
C THR A 361 9.78 3.48 -0.64
N ALA A 362 11.03 3.43 -0.15
CA ALA A 362 11.40 4.05 1.12
C ALA A 362 11.16 5.57 1.10
N LYS A 363 11.54 6.27 0.04
CA LYS A 363 11.36 7.72 -0.07
C LYS A 363 9.91 8.16 -0.19
N GLN A 364 9.04 7.41 -0.84
CA GLN A 364 7.60 7.67 -0.88
C GLN A 364 6.99 7.62 0.54
N CYS A 365 7.30 6.56 1.27
CA CYS A 365 6.82 6.39 2.64
C CYS A 365 7.41 7.45 3.58
N GLN A 366 8.73 7.70 3.52
CA GLN A 366 9.41 8.73 4.30
C GLN A 366 8.83 10.13 4.05
N SER A 367 8.49 10.45 2.79
CA SER A 367 7.86 11.73 2.44
C SER A 367 6.52 11.91 3.14
N ALA A 368 5.70 10.86 3.20
CA ALA A 368 4.45 10.89 3.95
C ALA A 368 4.71 11.05 5.46
N VAL A 369 5.69 10.32 6.04
CA VAL A 369 6.09 10.48 7.45
C VAL A 369 6.45 11.92 7.76
N HIS A 370 7.26 12.56 6.91
CA HIS A 370 7.69 13.95 7.09
C HIS A 370 6.52 14.93 6.97
N GLN A 371 5.75 14.86 5.90
CA GLN A 371 4.68 15.81 5.60
C GLN A 371 3.51 15.71 6.59
N TYR A 372 3.19 14.53 7.09
CA TYR A 372 2.15 14.31 8.10
C TYR A 372 2.68 14.31 9.54
N ALA A 373 3.97 14.66 9.75
CA ALA A 373 4.64 14.69 11.06
C ALA A 373 4.44 13.39 11.88
N ARG A 374 4.56 12.24 11.21
CA ARG A 374 4.49 10.94 11.88
C ARG A 374 5.78 10.66 12.65
N GLU A 375 5.72 9.80 13.67
CA GLU A 375 6.85 9.57 14.58
C GLU A 375 7.86 8.56 14.04
N GLY A 376 7.50 7.78 13.01
CA GLY A 376 8.37 6.75 12.46
C GLY A 376 7.76 6.05 11.26
N MET A 377 8.52 5.10 10.75
CA MET A 377 8.23 4.29 9.59
C MET A 377 8.57 2.84 9.90
N ILE A 378 7.71 1.91 9.50
CA ILE A 378 7.94 0.48 9.65
C ILE A 378 8.41 -0.13 8.33
N SER A 379 9.21 -1.19 8.40
CA SER A 379 9.58 -1.98 7.22
C SER A 379 9.49 -3.47 7.50
N GLU A 380 8.74 -4.20 6.68
CA GLU A 380 8.91 -5.62 6.52
C GLU A 380 10.18 -5.87 5.70
N LEU A 381 11.09 -6.71 6.20
CA LEU A 381 12.39 -6.91 5.55
C LEU A 381 12.96 -8.29 5.84
N TYR A 382 13.98 -8.70 5.08
CA TYR A 382 14.71 -9.98 5.18
C TYR A 382 13.96 -11.20 4.65
N GLY A 383 12.69 -11.11 4.28
CA GLY A 383 11.94 -12.22 3.68
C GLY A 383 12.56 -12.68 2.36
N VAL A 384 12.47 -13.98 2.08
CA VAL A 384 12.96 -14.61 0.84
C VAL A 384 14.48 -14.50 0.62
N THR A 385 15.25 -14.19 1.66
CA THR A 385 16.72 -14.08 1.56
C THR A 385 17.45 -15.41 1.70
N GLY A 386 16.82 -16.44 2.27
CA GLY A 386 17.40 -17.78 2.43
C GLY A 386 18.05 -18.04 3.79
N TRP A 387 18.51 -19.29 4.00
CA TRP A 387 19.10 -19.72 5.26
C TRP A 387 20.54 -19.28 5.47
N ASP A 388 21.21 -18.84 4.43
CA ASP A 388 22.59 -18.37 4.38
C ASP A 388 22.73 -16.84 4.49
N PHE A 389 21.62 -16.11 4.67
CA PHE A 389 21.62 -14.66 4.88
C PHE A 389 22.21 -14.33 6.25
N ASP A 390 23.44 -13.84 6.25
CA ASP A 390 24.22 -13.58 7.46
C ASP A 390 24.05 -12.15 8.02
N PHE A 391 24.78 -11.83 9.10
CA PHE A 391 24.69 -10.51 9.73
C PHE A 391 25.18 -9.34 8.85
N ARG A 392 25.97 -9.60 7.82
CA ARG A 392 26.36 -8.55 6.85
C ARG A 392 25.18 -8.14 6.01
N GLY A 393 24.39 -9.10 5.54
CA GLY A 393 23.14 -8.83 4.82
C GLY A 393 22.12 -8.13 5.71
N HIS A 394 21.90 -8.62 6.93
CA HIS A 394 21.02 -7.97 7.91
C HIS A 394 21.43 -6.52 8.16
N LYS A 395 22.74 -6.29 8.38
CA LYS A 395 23.27 -4.94 8.63
C LYS A 395 23.12 -4.04 7.41
N TYR A 396 23.45 -4.52 6.22
CA TYR A 396 23.34 -3.75 4.99
C TYR A 396 21.90 -3.29 4.75
N GLN A 397 20.96 -4.22 4.76
CA GLN A 397 19.53 -3.92 4.56
C GLN A 397 18.96 -3.00 5.65
N GLY A 398 19.33 -3.23 6.91
CA GLY A 398 18.86 -2.38 8.01
C GLY A 398 19.45 -0.98 7.97
N ASP A 399 20.76 -0.83 7.71
CA ASP A 399 21.44 0.47 7.76
C ASP A 399 20.91 1.45 6.70
N TRP A 400 20.72 1.01 5.43
CA TRP A 400 20.23 1.93 4.41
C TRP A 400 18.75 2.27 4.62
N GLN A 401 17.94 1.32 5.12
CA GLN A 401 16.54 1.58 5.42
C GLN A 401 16.40 2.53 6.62
N GLU A 402 17.18 2.36 7.68
CA GLU A 402 17.21 3.31 8.80
C GLU A 402 17.71 4.70 8.36
N ALA A 403 18.68 4.78 7.46
CA ALA A 403 19.13 6.05 6.88
C ALA A 403 18.02 6.76 6.09
N LEU A 404 17.07 6.01 5.50
CA LEU A 404 15.89 6.54 4.80
C LEU A 404 14.62 6.59 5.68
N GLY A 405 14.76 6.49 7.01
CA GLY A 405 13.69 6.80 7.96
C GLY A 405 12.97 5.61 8.57
N VAL A 406 13.36 4.37 8.26
CA VAL A 406 12.81 3.19 8.95
C VAL A 406 13.25 3.21 10.40
N THR A 407 12.29 3.17 11.31
CA THR A 407 12.53 3.18 12.77
C THR A 407 12.05 1.91 13.46
N ILE A 408 11.16 1.15 12.79
CA ILE A 408 10.67 -0.13 13.29
C ILE A 408 10.91 -1.17 12.21
N ARG A 409 11.87 -2.05 12.44
CA ARG A 409 12.13 -3.18 11.55
C ARG A 409 11.21 -4.34 11.94
N VAL A 410 10.58 -4.96 10.93
CA VAL A 410 9.74 -6.16 11.06
C VAL A 410 10.42 -7.31 10.33
N PRO A 411 11.40 -7.99 10.95
CA PRO A 411 12.04 -9.12 10.32
C PRO A 411 11.03 -10.19 9.86
N HIS A 412 11.04 -10.51 8.60
CA HIS A 412 10.24 -11.57 8.01
C HIS A 412 11.09 -12.84 7.90
N LEU A 413 10.87 -13.85 8.75
CA LEU A 413 9.93 -13.92 9.88
C LEU A 413 10.45 -14.89 10.96
N ALA A 414 9.77 -14.90 12.09
CA ALA A 414 9.96 -15.90 13.14
C ALA A 414 8.82 -16.94 13.09
N TRP A 415 9.12 -18.24 12.99
CA TRP A 415 8.11 -19.29 12.94
C TRP A 415 7.79 -19.86 14.32
N VAL A 416 6.50 -20.00 14.67
CA VAL A 416 6.12 -20.81 15.83
C VAL A 416 6.52 -22.26 15.60
N SER A 417 6.26 -22.79 14.42
CA SER A 417 6.58 -24.18 14.09
C SER A 417 7.30 -24.31 12.74
N MET A 418 8.39 -25.07 12.71
CA MET A 418 9.12 -25.44 11.49
C MET A 418 8.60 -26.73 10.83
N LYS A 419 7.44 -27.24 11.27
CA LYS A 419 6.83 -28.45 10.69
C LYS A 419 6.33 -28.20 9.26
N GLY A 420 6.31 -29.26 8.46
CA GLY A 420 5.76 -29.21 7.10
C GLY A 420 6.58 -28.34 6.16
N SER A 421 5.94 -27.43 5.46
CA SER A 421 6.54 -26.54 4.45
C SER A 421 7.18 -25.28 5.03
N ALA A 422 6.99 -24.96 6.32
CA ALA A 422 7.44 -23.71 6.95
C ALA A 422 8.94 -23.41 6.72
N LYS A 423 9.80 -24.43 6.77
CA LYS A 423 11.24 -24.27 6.49
C LYS A 423 11.59 -23.87 5.05
N ARG A 424 10.62 -23.88 4.14
CA ARG A 424 10.76 -23.49 2.71
C ARG A 424 9.87 -22.34 2.34
N ASP A 425 9.00 -21.90 3.25
CA ASP A 425 8.10 -20.78 3.07
C ASP A 425 8.80 -19.53 3.59
N TYR A 426 9.34 -18.73 2.67
CA TYR A 426 10.08 -17.50 2.95
C TYR A 426 11.21 -17.64 4.00
N PRO A 427 12.20 -18.57 3.78
CA PRO A 427 13.31 -18.72 4.72
C PRO A 427 14.18 -17.45 4.79
N ALA A 428 14.92 -17.22 5.92
CA ALA A 428 15.05 -18.13 7.04
C ALA A 428 14.03 -17.82 8.14
N SER A 429 14.00 -18.69 9.18
CA SER A 429 13.39 -18.33 10.46
C SER A 429 14.37 -17.49 11.27
N ILE A 430 14.02 -16.24 11.55
CA ILE A 430 14.81 -15.32 12.39
C ILE A 430 14.33 -15.49 13.84
N SER A 431 14.63 -16.64 14.41
CA SER A 431 14.16 -17.07 15.72
C SER A 431 15.12 -18.12 16.30
N TYR A 432 14.76 -18.74 17.41
CA TYR A 432 15.53 -19.80 18.07
C TYR A 432 15.87 -21.01 17.17
N GLN A 433 15.17 -21.18 16.04
CA GLN A 433 15.47 -22.23 15.06
C GLN A 433 16.72 -21.93 14.21
N SER A 434 17.21 -20.70 14.21
CA SER A 434 18.44 -20.33 13.50
C SER A 434 19.67 -20.68 14.32
N SER A 435 20.71 -21.16 13.68
CA SER A 435 21.97 -21.53 14.35
C SER A 435 22.68 -20.35 15.05
N TRP A 436 22.42 -19.14 14.58
CA TRP A 436 23.02 -17.89 15.05
C TRP A 436 22.12 -17.08 16.00
N HIS A 437 20.99 -17.61 16.46
CA HIS A 437 20.02 -16.85 17.26
C HIS A 437 20.60 -16.27 18.56
N LYS A 438 21.54 -16.99 19.19
CA LYS A 438 22.18 -16.53 20.44
C LYS A 438 23.06 -15.30 20.25
N GLU A 439 23.58 -15.10 19.04
CA GLU A 439 24.43 -13.96 18.68
C GLU A 439 23.63 -12.78 18.11
N TYR A 440 22.32 -12.96 17.86
CA TYR A 440 21.47 -11.95 17.27
C TYR A 440 21.38 -10.64 18.07
N PRO A 441 21.50 -10.63 19.42
CA PRO A 441 21.56 -9.39 20.19
C PRO A 441 22.67 -8.44 19.75
N TYR A 442 23.73 -8.95 19.13
CA TYR A 442 24.81 -8.12 18.59
C TYR A 442 24.32 -7.18 17.50
N ILE A 443 23.54 -7.68 16.57
CA ILE A 443 22.98 -6.89 15.47
C ILE A 443 21.80 -6.01 15.95
N GLU A 444 20.91 -6.54 16.78
CA GLU A 444 19.76 -5.79 17.32
C GLU A 444 20.20 -4.62 18.22
N ASN A 445 21.23 -4.77 19.01
CA ASN A 445 21.77 -3.66 19.82
C ASN A 445 22.40 -2.56 18.96
N HIS A 446 22.96 -2.88 17.78
CA HIS A 446 23.43 -1.87 16.83
C HIS A 446 22.25 -0.98 16.40
N PHE A 447 21.23 -1.57 15.83
CA PHE A 447 20.05 -0.86 15.33
C PHE A 447 19.29 -0.11 16.41
N ALA A 448 19.11 -0.72 17.57
CA ALA A 448 18.43 -0.08 18.68
C ALA A 448 19.14 1.20 19.14
N ARG A 449 20.49 1.19 19.18
CA ARG A 449 21.28 2.38 19.50
C ARG A 449 21.16 3.46 18.44
N VAL A 450 21.25 3.09 17.17
CA VAL A 450 21.07 4.02 16.05
C VAL A 450 19.69 4.68 16.14
N ASN A 451 18.64 3.91 16.38
CA ASN A 451 17.28 4.41 16.52
C ASN A 451 17.08 5.40 17.68
N THR A 452 17.81 5.27 18.79
CA THR A 452 17.72 6.26 19.88
C THR A 452 18.16 7.65 19.43
N ALA A 453 18.99 7.75 18.40
CA ALA A 453 19.45 9.01 17.80
C ALA A 453 18.55 9.43 16.61
N LEU A 454 18.28 8.54 15.66
CA LEU A 454 17.55 8.85 14.43
C LEU A 454 16.08 9.24 14.65
N THR A 455 15.46 8.77 15.74
CA THR A 455 14.07 9.13 16.08
C THR A 455 13.94 10.51 16.73
N ARG A 456 15.06 11.25 16.93
CA ARG A 456 15.10 12.56 17.57
C ARG A 456 15.16 13.69 16.54
N GLY A 457 14.70 14.87 16.97
CA GLY A 457 14.77 16.07 16.15
C GLY A 457 13.65 16.15 15.12
N LYS A 458 13.92 16.86 14.06
CA LYS A 458 13.01 17.04 12.91
C LYS A 458 13.79 16.84 11.62
N PRO A 459 13.17 16.32 10.56
CA PRO A 459 13.81 16.17 9.26
C PRO A 459 14.21 17.55 8.72
N SER A 460 15.37 17.62 8.07
CA SER A 460 15.91 18.84 7.47
C SER A 460 16.04 18.68 5.96
N VAL A 461 14.92 18.40 5.30
CA VAL A 461 14.83 18.21 3.86
C VAL A 461 14.46 19.54 3.19
N LYS A 462 15.21 19.93 2.13
CA LYS A 462 15.03 21.21 1.44
C LYS A 462 14.61 21.08 -0.02
N VAL A 463 14.63 19.86 -0.54
CA VAL A 463 14.27 19.56 -1.93
C VAL A 463 13.01 18.71 -1.94
N ALA A 464 12.07 19.06 -2.80
CA ALA A 464 10.93 18.23 -3.11
C ALA A 464 10.98 17.79 -4.58
N VAL A 465 10.40 16.62 -4.87
CA VAL A 465 10.24 16.07 -6.22
C VAL A 465 8.76 15.79 -6.45
N LEU A 466 8.16 16.28 -7.52
CA LEU A 466 6.80 15.90 -7.87
C LEU A 466 6.74 14.42 -8.23
N HIS A 467 5.74 13.71 -7.71
CA HIS A 467 5.54 12.29 -8.01
C HIS A 467 4.84 12.14 -9.37
N PRO A 468 5.45 11.51 -10.40
CA PRO A 468 4.96 11.59 -11.77
C PRO A 468 3.88 10.54 -12.13
N ILE A 469 3.24 9.91 -11.14
CA ILE A 469 2.36 8.75 -11.38
C ILE A 469 1.15 9.09 -12.25
N GLU A 470 0.65 10.32 -12.17
CA GLU A 470 -0.51 10.76 -12.94
C GLU A 470 -0.22 10.81 -14.45
N SER A 471 1.02 11.12 -14.83
CA SER A 471 1.45 11.00 -16.22
C SER A 471 1.55 9.54 -16.68
N TYR A 472 1.86 8.61 -15.78
CA TYR A 472 1.82 7.18 -16.09
C TYR A 472 0.37 6.71 -16.37
N TRP A 473 -0.62 7.23 -15.63
CA TRP A 473 -2.03 6.90 -15.83
C TRP A 473 -2.55 7.28 -17.22
N LEU A 474 -2.10 8.40 -17.78
CA LEU A 474 -2.45 8.82 -19.13
C LEU A 474 -2.12 7.75 -20.18
N HIS A 475 -0.98 7.08 -20.00
CA HIS A 475 -0.44 6.10 -20.93
C HIS A 475 -0.76 4.65 -20.53
N TYR A 476 -1.78 4.42 -19.71
CA TYR A 476 -2.22 3.07 -19.37
C TYR A 476 -3.18 2.51 -20.44
N GLY A 477 -2.66 2.42 -21.66
CA GLY A 477 -3.33 1.93 -22.87
C GLY A 477 -2.69 0.65 -23.41
N PRO A 478 -2.89 0.34 -24.72
CA PRO A 478 -2.29 -0.83 -25.34
C PRO A 478 -0.77 -0.85 -25.16
N GLN A 479 -0.21 -1.97 -24.71
CA GLN A 479 1.21 -2.05 -24.33
C GLN A 479 2.13 -1.76 -25.52
N GLU A 480 1.78 -2.25 -26.71
CA GLU A 480 2.51 -1.98 -27.95
C GLU A 480 2.77 -0.48 -28.15
N ASN A 481 1.77 0.36 -27.91
CA ASN A 481 1.84 1.79 -28.18
C ASN A 481 2.42 2.59 -27.00
N THR A 482 2.26 2.11 -25.79
CA THR A 482 2.50 2.93 -24.56
C THR A 482 3.66 2.45 -23.70
N ALA A 483 4.15 1.22 -23.89
CA ALA A 483 5.20 0.65 -23.04
C ALA A 483 6.51 1.43 -23.07
N ALA A 484 6.91 1.95 -24.22
CA ALA A 484 8.16 2.72 -24.35
C ALA A 484 8.10 4.00 -23.50
N TYR A 485 7.01 4.76 -23.60
CA TYR A 485 6.84 5.99 -22.83
C TYR A 485 6.72 5.70 -21.32
N ARG A 486 5.95 4.68 -20.92
CA ARG A 486 5.85 4.28 -19.53
C ARG A 486 7.20 3.84 -18.93
N LYS A 487 8.03 3.17 -19.74
CA LYS A 487 9.38 2.81 -19.33
C LYS A 487 10.27 4.04 -19.18
N GLU A 488 10.12 5.05 -20.03
CA GLU A 488 10.85 6.31 -19.92
C GLU A 488 10.44 7.09 -18.66
N LEU A 489 9.14 7.18 -18.35
CA LEU A 489 8.67 7.79 -17.10
C LEU A 489 9.26 7.09 -15.88
N GLN A 490 9.24 5.75 -15.85
CA GLN A 490 9.84 4.99 -14.76
C GLN A 490 11.35 5.28 -14.66
N HIS A 491 12.05 5.25 -15.78
CA HIS A 491 13.49 5.54 -15.81
C HIS A 491 13.81 6.96 -15.28
N ASN A 492 13.03 7.96 -15.66
CA ASN A 492 13.22 9.33 -15.17
C ASN A 492 12.94 9.43 -13.66
N PHE A 493 11.94 8.69 -13.16
CA PHE A 493 11.63 8.60 -11.74
C PHE A 493 12.78 7.95 -10.96
N ASP A 494 13.33 6.85 -11.45
CA ASP A 494 14.48 6.16 -10.84
C ASP A 494 15.72 7.06 -10.88
N LEU A 495 15.98 7.70 -12.01
CA LEU A 495 17.14 8.56 -12.21
C LEU A 495 17.16 9.76 -11.27
N VAL A 496 16.02 10.43 -11.05
CA VAL A 496 15.96 11.55 -10.10
C VAL A 496 16.14 11.06 -8.67
N THR A 497 15.54 9.92 -8.33
CA THR A 497 15.66 9.30 -7.00
C THR A 497 17.10 8.96 -6.67
N GLU A 498 17.72 8.14 -7.49
CA GLU A 498 19.10 7.70 -7.29
C GLU A 498 20.09 8.86 -7.43
N GLY A 499 19.88 9.75 -8.41
CA GLY A 499 20.75 10.90 -8.63
C GLY A 499 20.81 11.84 -7.42
N LEU A 500 19.70 12.07 -6.75
CA LEU A 500 19.66 12.86 -5.53
C LEU A 500 20.29 12.11 -4.36
N LEU A 501 19.88 10.86 -4.10
CA LEU A 501 20.38 10.08 -2.97
C LEU A 501 21.89 9.84 -3.05
N PHE A 502 22.40 9.38 -4.19
CA PHE A 502 23.84 9.17 -4.38
C PHE A 502 24.63 10.49 -4.51
N GLY A 503 23.94 11.58 -4.86
CA GLY A 503 24.46 12.94 -4.75
C GLY A 503 24.47 13.51 -3.33
N THR A 504 24.06 12.74 -2.33
CA THR A 504 23.91 13.13 -0.91
C THR A 504 22.95 14.31 -0.70
N ILE A 505 21.91 14.38 -1.51
CA ILE A 505 20.83 15.38 -1.40
C ILE A 505 19.58 14.64 -0.95
N ASP A 506 19.18 14.86 0.28
CA ASP A 506 17.90 14.34 0.77
C ASP A 506 16.73 15.14 0.20
N PHE A 507 15.61 14.45 -0.07
CA PHE A 507 14.41 15.04 -0.69
C PHE A 507 13.14 14.33 -0.21
N ASP A 508 12.00 14.96 -0.44
CA ASP A 508 10.68 14.33 -0.28
C ASP A 508 9.92 14.36 -1.60
N TYR A 509 9.10 13.35 -1.85
CA TYR A 509 8.12 13.42 -2.92
C TYR A 509 6.92 14.27 -2.51
N ILE A 510 6.30 14.94 -3.49
CA ILE A 510 5.00 15.58 -3.37
C ILE A 510 4.01 14.82 -4.27
N SER A 511 2.98 14.23 -3.69
CA SER A 511 1.82 13.71 -4.42
C SER A 511 0.93 14.87 -4.82
N GLU A 512 0.63 15.00 -6.11
CA GLU A 512 -0.25 16.07 -6.61
C GLU A 512 -1.69 15.91 -6.06
N GLY A 513 -2.16 14.66 -5.90
CA GLY A 513 -3.48 14.37 -5.33
C GLY A 513 -3.62 14.75 -3.86
N LEU A 514 -2.52 14.71 -3.09
CA LEU A 514 -2.52 15.08 -1.66
C LEU A 514 -2.28 16.57 -1.42
N LEU A 515 -1.61 17.25 -2.34
CA LEU A 515 -1.13 18.63 -2.16
C LEU A 515 -2.22 19.60 -1.66
N PRO A 516 -3.44 19.62 -2.21
CA PRO A 516 -4.49 20.53 -1.73
C PRO A 516 -4.85 20.33 -0.24
N SER A 517 -4.89 19.08 0.23
CA SER A 517 -5.22 18.76 1.62
C SER A 517 -4.09 19.09 2.60
N GLN A 518 -2.86 19.19 2.12
CA GLN A 518 -1.66 19.53 2.89
C GLN A 518 -1.44 21.04 3.04
N GLN A 519 -2.40 21.88 2.61
CA GLN A 519 -2.41 23.33 2.76
C GLN A 519 -1.11 24.00 2.28
N PRO A 520 -0.73 23.84 1.00
CA PRO A 520 0.51 24.38 0.47
C PRO A 520 0.53 25.91 0.61
N HIS A 521 1.70 26.45 0.98
CA HIS A 521 1.88 27.89 1.12
C HIS A 521 3.30 28.31 0.75
N ALA A 522 3.42 29.30 -0.11
CA ALA A 522 4.71 29.81 -0.59
C ALA A 522 5.04 31.18 0.03
N GLN A 523 6.18 31.30 0.69
CA GLN A 523 6.64 32.55 1.28
C GLN A 523 8.18 32.58 1.41
N ASN A 524 8.80 33.73 1.11
CA ASN A 524 10.23 33.97 1.29
C ASN A 524 11.14 32.88 0.65
N GLY A 525 10.78 32.39 -0.54
CA GLY A 525 11.53 31.36 -1.24
C GLY A 525 11.38 29.96 -0.68
N LEU A 526 10.39 29.71 0.20
CA LEU A 526 10.07 28.40 0.76
C LEU A 526 8.64 28.01 0.41
N LEU A 527 8.45 26.74 0.07
CA LEU A 527 7.15 26.10 -0.10
C LEU A 527 6.87 25.20 1.11
N SER A 528 5.84 25.54 1.88
CA SER A 528 5.32 24.69 2.95
C SER A 528 4.37 23.65 2.36
N VAL A 529 4.51 22.38 2.74
CA VAL A 529 3.61 21.26 2.41
C VAL A 529 3.45 20.42 3.67
N GLY A 530 2.27 20.42 4.26
CA GLY A 530 2.06 19.81 5.58
C GLY A 530 3.04 20.36 6.63
N ALA A 531 3.79 19.50 7.28
CA ALA A 531 4.78 19.88 8.30
C ALA A 531 6.16 20.28 7.72
N MET A 532 6.36 20.19 6.39
CA MET A 532 7.67 20.39 5.75
C MET A 532 7.77 21.73 5.02
N GLN A 533 9.03 22.17 4.78
CA GLN A 533 9.34 23.39 4.03
C GLN A 533 10.50 23.13 3.05
N TYR A 534 10.24 23.35 1.76
CA TYR A 534 11.17 23.11 0.66
C TYR A 534 11.66 24.41 0.03
N ALA A 535 12.95 24.47 -0.31
CA ALA A 535 13.57 25.61 -1.00
C ALA A 535 13.67 25.38 -2.51
N ALA A 536 13.53 24.14 -2.96
CA ALA A 536 13.49 23.77 -4.36
C ALA A 536 12.47 22.66 -4.61
N VAL A 537 11.80 22.73 -5.77
CA VAL A 537 10.91 21.69 -6.28
C VAL A 537 11.43 21.23 -7.62
N ILE A 538 11.66 19.94 -7.77
CA ILE A 538 12.03 19.29 -9.04
C ILE A 538 10.76 18.73 -9.68
N VAL A 539 10.54 19.10 -10.93
CA VAL A 539 9.52 18.53 -11.80
C VAL A 539 10.22 17.52 -12.70
N PRO A 540 10.06 16.20 -12.46
CA PRO A 540 10.66 15.19 -13.33
C PRO A 540 9.97 15.21 -14.71
N GLY A 541 10.54 14.52 -15.69
CA GLY A 541 9.95 14.43 -17.03
C GLY A 541 8.56 13.82 -16.98
N MET A 542 7.53 14.65 -16.84
CA MET A 542 6.12 14.28 -16.74
C MET A 542 5.30 15.04 -17.79
N GLU A 543 4.18 14.47 -18.23
CA GLU A 543 3.41 15.01 -19.35
C GLU A 543 2.18 15.80 -18.91
N THR A 544 1.58 15.46 -17.79
CA THR A 544 0.45 16.21 -17.20
C THR A 544 0.77 16.65 -15.80
N MET A 545 0.18 17.77 -15.39
CA MET A 545 0.25 18.32 -14.04
C MET A 545 -1.16 18.75 -13.63
N ARG A 546 -1.49 18.71 -12.35
CA ARG A 546 -2.75 19.29 -11.86
C ARG A 546 -2.73 20.81 -11.91
N GLU A 547 -3.88 21.43 -12.19
CA GLU A 547 -4.04 22.90 -12.14
C GLU A 547 -3.67 23.44 -10.74
N THR A 548 -4.06 22.71 -9.69
CA THR A 548 -3.71 23.06 -8.30
C THR A 548 -2.21 23.05 -8.06
N THR A 549 -1.49 22.09 -8.62
CA THR A 549 -0.02 22.00 -8.52
C THR A 549 0.64 23.14 -9.28
N LEU A 550 0.19 23.43 -10.51
CA LEU A 550 0.72 24.53 -11.31
C LEU A 550 0.59 25.85 -10.55
N THR A 551 -0.60 26.16 -10.01
CA THR A 551 -0.84 27.38 -9.23
C THR A 551 0.13 27.48 -8.04
N VAL A 552 0.34 26.40 -7.29
CA VAL A 552 1.28 26.38 -6.16
C VAL A 552 2.72 26.62 -6.62
N LEU A 553 3.14 26.05 -7.74
CA LEU A 553 4.49 26.27 -8.28
C LEU A 553 4.70 27.69 -8.81
N GLU A 554 3.68 28.31 -9.41
CA GLU A 554 3.72 29.72 -9.85
C GLU A 554 3.87 30.65 -8.65
N GLU A 555 3.06 30.45 -7.59
CA GLU A 555 3.18 31.20 -6.34
C GLU A 555 4.54 31.01 -5.68
N PHE A 556 5.07 29.78 -5.68
CA PHE A 556 6.38 29.47 -5.12
C PHE A 556 7.50 30.16 -5.88
N ALA A 557 7.47 30.13 -7.22
CA ALA A 557 8.44 30.85 -8.05
C ALA A 557 8.35 32.38 -7.85
N ALA A 558 7.14 32.92 -7.78
CA ALA A 558 6.91 34.35 -7.51
C ALA A 558 7.41 34.77 -6.12
N ALA A 559 7.37 33.88 -5.13
CA ALA A 559 7.93 34.09 -3.79
C ALA A 559 9.46 33.94 -3.72
N GLY A 560 10.14 33.65 -4.86
CA GLY A 560 11.59 33.47 -4.96
C GLY A 560 12.07 32.04 -4.76
N GLY A 561 11.17 31.07 -4.78
CA GLY A 561 11.49 29.64 -4.74
C GLY A 561 12.09 29.12 -6.06
N LYS A 562 12.71 27.96 -6.02
CA LYS A 562 13.37 27.35 -7.18
C LYS A 562 12.53 26.20 -7.73
N VAL A 563 12.01 26.33 -8.95
CA VAL A 563 11.38 25.24 -9.70
C VAL A 563 12.35 24.77 -10.78
N ILE A 564 12.68 23.47 -10.77
CA ILE A 564 13.66 22.87 -11.66
C ILE A 564 12.96 21.81 -12.50
N PHE A 565 12.89 22.02 -13.81
CA PHE A 565 12.39 21.02 -14.76
C PHE A 565 13.51 20.10 -15.18
N MET A 566 13.29 18.80 -15.02
CA MET A 566 14.21 17.75 -15.44
C MET A 566 13.62 17.04 -16.68
N GLY A 567 14.03 17.46 -17.86
CA GLY A 567 13.45 17.08 -19.15
C GLY A 567 12.40 18.07 -19.65
N ASP A 568 11.45 17.59 -20.44
CA ASP A 568 10.38 18.41 -21.03
C ASP A 568 9.41 18.93 -19.96
N CYS A 569 8.89 20.13 -20.18
CA CYS A 569 7.79 20.65 -19.35
C CYS A 569 6.49 19.88 -19.62
N PRO A 570 5.62 19.74 -18.61
CA PRO A 570 4.29 19.18 -18.81
C PRO A 570 3.52 19.87 -19.94
N LYS A 571 2.85 19.10 -20.79
CA LYS A 571 2.09 19.57 -21.95
C LYS A 571 0.62 19.78 -21.64
N TYR A 572 0.12 19.11 -20.62
CA TYR A 572 -1.29 19.09 -20.25
C TYR A 572 -1.50 19.53 -18.80
N ILE A 573 -2.64 20.15 -18.55
CA ILE A 573 -3.18 20.44 -17.23
C ILE A 573 -4.42 19.58 -17.04
N ASP A 574 -4.48 18.76 -15.96
CA ASP A 574 -5.58 17.83 -15.70
C ASP A 574 -5.94 16.94 -16.93
N ALA A 575 -4.89 16.49 -17.66
CA ALA A 575 -5.02 15.69 -18.88
C ALA A 575 -5.76 16.40 -20.04
N MET A 576 -5.71 17.72 -20.12
CA MET A 576 -6.36 18.52 -21.18
C MET A 576 -5.38 19.45 -21.89
#